data_21f5b4a548055ea6fdfc71be89f5de12
#
_entry.id   21f5b4a548055ea6fdfc71be89f5de12
#
_cell.length_a   1.000
_cell.length_b   1.000
_cell.length_c   1.000
_cell.angle_alpha   90.00
_cell.angle_beta   90.00
_cell.angle_gamma   90.00
#
_symmetry.space_group_name_H-M   'P 1'
#
loop_
_entity.id
_entity.type
_entity.pdbx_description
1 polymer ?
#
loop_
_entity_poly.entity_id
_entity_poly.type
_entity_poly.pdbx_seq_one_letter_code
_entity_poly.pdbx_strand_id
1 'polypeptide(L)'
;LQMNAAGDRLVVGAHQNDGSGTDAGHARAYSYNGSAWVQLGADIDGEAAGDNFGNNVSINDAGSRIAIGGQYNNGNGSEAGHVRIYDYSPDTDSWSQVQSDIDGEAAEDRSGFAVSLSASGDRVAISAILNDGTANNAGHVRIFDLKPAPDTVGPTMTITATDGSNAVADGATTNDNTLTVTFTSNEATTNF
;
A
#
# COMPACT_ATOMS: atom_id res chain seq x y z
N LEU A 1 7.08 6.13 10.52
CA LEU A 1 7.06 4.70 10.18
C LEU A 1 5.72 4.06 10.56
N GLN A 2 5.32 3.01 9.83
CA GLN A 2 4.14 2.20 10.14
C GLN A 2 4.38 0.73 9.74
N MET A 3 3.82 -0.20 10.51
CA MET A 3 3.77 -1.64 10.20
C MET A 3 2.40 -2.01 9.65
N ASN A 4 2.37 -3.06 8.81
CA ASN A 4 1.11 -3.69 8.40
C ASN A 4 0.47 -4.51 9.55
N ALA A 5 -0.74 -5.02 9.35
CA ALA A 5 -1.49 -5.74 10.39
C ALA A 5 -0.80 -7.04 10.85
N ALA A 6 -0.09 -7.74 9.97
CA ALA A 6 0.65 -8.96 10.30
C ALA A 6 1.97 -8.68 11.05
N GLY A 7 2.48 -7.44 11.03
CA GLY A 7 3.76 -7.06 11.64
C GLY A 7 4.99 -7.58 10.89
N ASP A 8 4.81 -8.03 9.65
CA ASP A 8 5.87 -8.57 8.80
C ASP A 8 6.31 -7.64 7.66
N ARG A 9 5.63 -6.50 7.49
CA ARG A 9 6.01 -5.41 6.58
C ARG A 9 6.02 -4.07 7.28
N LEU A 10 6.96 -3.22 6.88
CA LEU A 10 7.23 -1.93 7.50
C LEU A 10 7.54 -0.90 6.42
N VAL A 11 6.96 0.30 6.52
CA VAL A 11 7.37 1.47 5.75
C VAL A 11 7.99 2.52 6.67
N VAL A 12 9.11 3.09 6.25
CA VAL A 12 9.86 4.12 6.99
C VAL A 12 10.09 5.30 6.07
N GLY A 13 9.73 6.50 6.52
CA GLY A 13 10.07 7.74 5.84
C GLY A 13 11.29 8.41 6.47
N ALA A 14 12.11 9.02 5.65
CA ALA A 14 13.29 9.81 6.00
C ALA A 14 13.22 11.16 5.25
N HIS A 15 12.40 12.06 5.74
CA HIS A 15 11.97 13.29 5.07
C HIS A 15 13.10 14.32 4.82
N GLN A 16 14.23 14.18 5.45
CA GLN A 16 15.41 15.03 5.24
C GLN A 16 16.56 14.28 4.58
N ASN A 17 16.27 13.21 3.85
CA ASN A 17 17.28 12.51 3.05
C ASN A 17 17.61 13.34 1.81
N ASP A 18 18.92 13.47 1.51
CA ASP A 18 19.45 14.29 0.42
C ASP A 18 19.69 13.51 -0.88
N GLY A 19 19.23 12.26 -0.97
CA GLY A 19 19.53 11.35 -2.09
C GLY A 19 19.12 11.88 -3.46
N SER A 20 17.97 12.55 -3.55
CA SER A 20 17.47 13.19 -4.78
C SER A 20 17.55 14.74 -4.77
N GLY A 21 18.06 15.33 -3.68
CA GLY A 21 18.21 16.78 -3.47
C GLY A 21 18.17 17.10 -1.99
N THR A 22 18.66 18.29 -1.61
CA THR A 22 18.67 18.72 -0.20
C THR A 22 17.26 18.66 0.37
N ASP A 23 17.06 17.91 1.47
CA ASP A 23 15.77 17.70 2.14
C ASP A 23 14.65 17.23 1.17
N ALA A 24 14.98 16.58 0.05
CA ALA A 24 13.98 16.00 -0.84
C ALA A 24 13.18 14.90 -0.16
N GLY A 25 13.86 14.13 0.68
CA GLY A 25 13.27 13.04 1.43
C GLY A 25 13.06 11.76 0.62
N HIS A 26 12.83 10.66 1.31
CA HIS A 26 12.46 9.38 0.71
C HIS A 26 11.66 8.49 1.66
N ALA A 27 11.12 7.39 1.14
CA ALA A 27 10.60 6.29 1.93
C ALA A 27 11.20 4.96 1.49
N ARG A 28 11.28 4.01 2.44
CA ARG A 28 11.71 2.62 2.20
C ARG A 28 10.70 1.67 2.81
N ALA A 29 10.43 0.58 2.11
CA ALA A 29 9.62 -0.51 2.64
C ALA A 29 10.49 -1.74 2.91
N TYR A 30 10.12 -2.53 3.92
CA TYR A 30 10.84 -3.71 4.33
C TYR A 30 9.88 -4.86 4.60
N SER A 31 10.35 -6.10 4.39
CA SER A 31 9.69 -7.34 4.79
C SER A 31 10.55 -8.12 5.77
N TYR A 32 9.94 -8.73 6.78
CA TYR A 32 10.61 -9.64 7.72
C TYR A 32 10.59 -11.06 7.18
N ASN A 33 11.76 -11.66 6.97
CA ASN A 33 11.90 -13.01 6.41
C ASN A 33 11.99 -14.13 7.47
N GLY A 34 11.64 -13.81 8.73
CA GLY A 34 11.77 -14.72 9.86
C GLY A 34 13.08 -14.57 10.65
N SER A 35 14.09 -13.87 10.12
CA SER A 35 15.38 -13.64 10.78
C SER A 35 15.89 -12.20 10.67
N ALA A 36 15.54 -11.50 9.59
CA ALA A 36 15.98 -10.14 9.31
C ALA A 36 14.94 -9.36 8.52
N TRP A 37 15.00 -8.03 8.59
CA TRP A 37 14.27 -7.12 7.73
C TRP A 37 15.04 -6.95 6.42
N VAL A 38 14.38 -7.22 5.31
CA VAL A 38 14.92 -7.09 3.95
C VAL A 38 14.14 -5.99 3.24
N GLN A 39 14.83 -5.07 2.57
CA GLN A 39 14.19 -4.02 1.80
C GLN A 39 13.38 -4.62 0.64
N LEU A 40 12.18 -4.07 0.42
CA LEU A 40 11.29 -4.38 -0.70
C LEU A 40 11.42 -3.29 -1.75
N GLY A 41 11.92 -3.66 -2.91
CA GLY A 41 12.16 -2.74 -4.01
C GLY A 41 13.23 -1.69 -3.74
N ALA A 42 13.29 -0.68 -4.59
CA ALA A 42 14.20 0.47 -4.45
C ALA A 42 13.65 1.52 -3.48
N ASP A 43 14.48 2.52 -3.17
CA ASP A 43 14.05 3.73 -2.47
C ASP A 43 12.96 4.44 -3.28
N ILE A 44 12.01 5.04 -2.59
CA ILE A 44 10.95 5.86 -3.19
C ILE A 44 11.28 7.30 -2.85
N ASP A 45 11.90 8.00 -3.79
CA ASP A 45 12.47 9.32 -3.57
C ASP A 45 11.45 10.45 -3.78
N GLY A 46 11.66 11.57 -3.06
CA GLY A 46 10.99 12.83 -3.31
C GLY A 46 11.43 13.41 -4.67
N GLU A 47 10.58 14.24 -5.26
CA GLU A 47 10.77 14.78 -6.61
C GLU A 47 11.78 15.92 -6.66
N ALA A 48 11.76 16.76 -5.65
CA ALA A 48 12.55 17.98 -5.63
C ALA A 48 13.11 18.26 -4.23
N ALA A 49 14.19 19.07 -4.23
CA ALA A 49 14.77 19.55 -2.99
C ALA A 49 13.74 20.34 -2.17
N GLY A 50 13.69 20.08 -0.89
CA GLY A 50 12.79 20.74 0.06
C GLY A 50 11.40 20.13 0.20
N ASP A 51 11.02 19.12 -0.59
CA ASP A 51 9.69 18.48 -0.56
C ASP A 51 9.40 17.79 0.78
N ASN A 52 10.45 17.37 1.48
CA ASN A 52 10.35 16.59 2.72
C ASN A 52 9.47 15.34 2.55
N PHE A 53 9.59 14.65 1.41
CA PHE A 53 8.86 13.44 1.10
C PHE A 53 9.18 12.33 2.11
N GLY A 54 8.16 11.62 2.60
CA GLY A 54 8.31 10.67 3.69
C GLY A 54 8.17 11.28 5.10
N ASN A 55 7.72 12.55 5.22
CA ASN A 55 7.42 13.13 6.53
C ASN A 55 6.33 12.34 7.25
N ASN A 56 5.36 11.81 6.52
CA ASN A 56 4.35 10.87 7.02
C ASN A 56 4.16 9.73 6.01
N VAL A 57 3.96 8.52 6.52
CA VAL A 57 3.80 7.31 5.70
C VAL A 57 2.71 6.43 6.28
N SER A 58 1.98 5.73 5.41
CA SER A 58 0.97 4.75 5.80
C SER A 58 1.05 3.51 4.93
N ILE A 59 0.72 2.34 5.50
CA ILE A 59 0.72 1.03 4.83
C ILE A 59 -0.61 0.32 5.11
N ASN A 60 -1.18 -0.35 4.11
CA ASN A 60 -2.39 -1.14 4.28
C ASN A 60 -2.12 -2.47 5.03
N ASP A 61 -3.18 -3.18 5.45
CA ASP A 61 -3.06 -4.41 6.24
C ASP A 61 -2.28 -5.52 5.51
N ALA A 62 -2.44 -5.64 4.20
CA ALA A 62 -1.70 -6.61 3.38
C ALA A 62 -0.22 -6.22 3.17
N GLY A 63 0.16 -4.97 3.47
CA GLY A 63 1.50 -4.48 3.22
C GLY A 63 1.83 -4.29 1.73
N SER A 64 0.83 -4.29 0.85
CA SER A 64 0.96 -4.21 -0.61
C SER A 64 0.76 -2.80 -1.17
N ARG A 65 0.27 -1.86 -0.35
CA ARG A 65 0.03 -0.47 -0.73
C ARG A 65 0.55 0.46 0.35
N ILE A 66 1.21 1.53 -0.08
CA ILE A 66 1.70 2.59 0.81
C ILE A 66 1.25 3.96 0.32
N ALA A 67 1.05 4.88 1.26
CA ALA A 67 0.84 6.30 1.02
C ALA A 67 1.99 7.08 1.65
N ILE A 68 2.53 8.05 0.94
CA ILE A 68 3.67 8.85 1.37
C ILE A 68 3.36 10.32 1.16
N GLY A 69 3.50 11.12 2.22
CA GLY A 69 3.30 12.57 2.21
C GLY A 69 4.60 13.33 1.98
N GLY A 70 4.50 14.43 1.21
CA GLY A 70 5.53 15.44 1.00
C GLY A 70 4.92 16.82 1.24
N GLN A 71 4.85 17.24 2.50
CA GLN A 71 4.08 18.41 2.94
C GLN A 71 4.57 19.75 2.39
N TYR A 72 5.81 19.82 1.90
CA TYR A 72 6.39 21.05 1.33
C TYR A 72 6.53 20.99 -0.20
N ASN A 73 5.95 19.96 -0.85
CA ASN A 73 5.97 19.88 -2.31
C ASN A 73 5.27 21.11 -2.93
N ASN A 74 5.85 21.60 -4.04
CA ASN A 74 5.42 22.82 -4.70
C ASN A 74 4.58 22.58 -5.98
N GLY A 75 4.12 21.35 -6.23
CA GLY A 75 3.43 20.97 -7.47
C GLY A 75 2.20 21.81 -7.80
N ASN A 76 1.39 22.19 -6.80
CA ASN A 76 0.20 23.05 -6.96
C ASN A 76 0.31 24.39 -6.23
N GLY A 77 1.51 24.87 -6.03
CA GLY A 77 1.80 26.13 -5.32
C GLY A 77 2.86 25.93 -4.24
N SER A 78 3.47 27.05 -3.77
CA SER A 78 4.50 27.00 -2.73
C SER A 78 3.97 26.28 -1.50
N GLU A 79 4.66 25.22 -1.05
CA GLU A 79 4.28 24.41 0.12
C GLU A 79 2.80 23.92 0.11
N ALA A 80 2.21 23.73 -1.08
CA ALA A 80 0.87 23.16 -1.19
C ALA A 80 0.82 21.73 -0.61
N GLY A 81 1.92 21.02 -0.75
CA GLY A 81 2.07 19.64 -0.34
C GLY A 81 1.35 18.65 -1.24
N HIS A 82 1.74 17.39 -1.16
CA HIS A 82 1.11 16.29 -1.91
C HIS A 82 1.16 14.96 -1.17
N VAL A 83 0.44 13.97 -1.70
CA VAL A 83 0.54 12.57 -1.31
C VAL A 83 0.65 11.72 -2.56
N ARG A 84 1.55 10.71 -2.53
CA ARG A 84 1.70 9.68 -3.54
C ARG A 84 1.34 8.32 -2.99
N ILE A 85 0.67 7.52 -3.82
CA ILE A 85 0.23 6.17 -3.49
C ILE A 85 1.00 5.19 -4.37
N TYR A 86 1.55 4.14 -3.77
CA TYR A 86 2.31 3.11 -4.48
C TYR A 86 1.79 1.71 -4.17
N ASP A 87 1.76 0.86 -5.19
CA ASP A 87 1.50 -0.57 -5.08
C ASP A 87 2.79 -1.36 -5.29
N TYR A 88 2.97 -2.40 -4.47
CA TYR A 88 4.09 -3.33 -4.58
C TYR A 88 3.76 -4.47 -5.52
N SER A 89 4.66 -4.74 -6.47
CA SER A 89 4.62 -5.92 -7.33
C SER A 89 5.69 -6.92 -6.86
N PRO A 90 5.31 -8.11 -6.33
CA PRO A 90 6.26 -9.13 -5.94
C PRO A 90 6.99 -9.76 -7.14
N ASP A 91 6.38 -9.76 -8.33
CA ASP A 91 6.96 -10.33 -9.55
C ASP A 91 8.18 -9.54 -10.04
N THR A 92 8.18 -8.24 -9.81
CA THR A 92 9.24 -7.32 -10.26
C THR A 92 10.05 -6.74 -9.12
N ASP A 93 9.70 -7.07 -7.86
CA ASP A 93 10.28 -6.49 -6.64
C ASP A 93 10.35 -4.95 -6.75
N SER A 94 9.21 -4.32 -7.05
CA SER A 94 9.16 -2.87 -7.26
C SER A 94 7.87 -2.23 -6.78
N TRP A 95 7.98 -0.96 -6.42
CA TRP A 95 6.86 -0.08 -6.11
C TRP A 95 6.49 0.74 -7.35
N SER A 96 5.22 0.74 -7.71
CA SER A 96 4.69 1.52 -8.83
C SER A 96 3.63 2.49 -8.35
N GLN A 97 3.69 3.75 -8.77
CA GLN A 97 2.68 4.74 -8.43
C GLN A 97 1.33 4.38 -9.08
N VAL A 98 0.26 4.42 -8.28
CA VAL A 98 -1.08 3.94 -8.68
C VAL A 98 -1.82 4.94 -9.56
N GLN A 99 -1.66 6.22 -9.25
CA GLN A 99 -2.34 7.34 -9.92
C GLN A 99 -1.46 8.59 -9.84
N SER A 100 -1.89 9.69 -10.47
CA SER A 100 -1.21 10.98 -10.31
C SER A 100 -1.19 11.44 -8.85
N ASP A 101 -0.32 12.36 -8.54
CA ASP A 101 -0.20 12.97 -7.23
C ASP A 101 -1.55 13.50 -6.73
N ILE A 102 -1.77 13.41 -5.43
CA ILE A 102 -2.90 14.03 -4.76
C ILE A 102 -2.39 15.31 -4.12
N ASP A 103 -2.48 16.39 -4.89
CA ASP A 103 -1.94 17.69 -4.49
C ASP A 103 -2.81 18.41 -3.45
N GLY A 104 -2.18 19.31 -2.68
CA GLY A 104 -2.87 20.33 -1.91
C GLY A 104 -3.73 21.23 -2.81
N GLU A 105 -4.76 21.86 -2.26
CA GLU A 105 -5.70 22.68 -3.03
C GLU A 105 -5.12 24.06 -3.34
N ALA A 106 -4.30 24.59 -2.45
CA ALA A 106 -3.68 25.89 -2.57
C ALA A 106 -2.26 25.92 -1.97
N ALA A 107 -1.53 27.01 -2.27
CA ALA A 107 -0.24 27.28 -1.66
C ALA A 107 -0.36 27.34 -0.13
N GLU A 108 0.67 26.85 0.56
CA GLU A 108 0.81 26.86 2.02
C GLU A 108 -0.15 25.90 2.78
N ASP A 109 -1.00 25.14 2.08
CA ASP A 109 -1.95 24.18 2.69
C ASP A 109 -1.26 23.05 3.46
N ARG A 110 -0.06 22.67 3.05
CA ARG A 110 0.71 21.55 3.62
C ARG A 110 -0.05 20.21 3.61
N SER A 111 -0.67 19.89 2.47
CA SER A 111 -1.32 18.60 2.25
C SER A 111 -0.28 17.46 2.38
N GLY A 112 -0.69 16.34 2.98
CA GLY A 112 0.23 15.23 3.26
C GLY A 112 0.98 15.37 4.60
N PHE A 113 0.63 16.35 5.45
CA PHE A 113 1.18 16.44 6.81
C PHE A 113 0.92 15.16 7.61
N ALA A 114 -0.28 14.59 7.50
CA ALA A 114 -0.60 13.24 7.96
C ALA A 114 -1.37 12.49 6.88
N VAL A 115 -1.09 11.20 6.74
CA VAL A 115 -1.75 10.29 5.82
C VAL A 115 -2.16 9.01 6.53
N SER A 116 -3.31 8.44 6.14
CA SER A 116 -3.79 7.17 6.68
C SER A 116 -4.53 6.39 5.60
N LEU A 117 -4.05 5.17 5.31
CA LEU A 117 -4.74 4.21 4.44
C LEU A 117 -5.78 3.41 5.23
N SER A 118 -6.87 3.04 4.57
CA SER A 118 -7.77 1.99 5.06
C SER A 118 -7.06 0.63 5.09
N ALA A 119 -7.60 -0.32 5.85
CA ALA A 119 -7.09 -1.68 5.96
C ALA A 119 -6.93 -2.37 4.59
N SER A 120 -7.94 -2.22 3.71
CA SER A 120 -7.90 -2.72 2.31
C SER A 120 -6.97 -1.91 1.39
N GLY A 121 -6.61 -0.68 1.76
CA GLY A 121 -5.84 0.22 0.92
C GLY A 121 -6.65 0.91 -0.18
N ASP A 122 -7.98 0.81 -0.18
CA ASP A 122 -8.86 1.41 -1.19
C ASP A 122 -9.26 2.86 -0.89
N ARG A 123 -8.89 3.37 0.30
CA ARG A 123 -9.11 4.76 0.71
C ARG A 123 -7.89 5.34 1.40
N VAL A 124 -7.71 6.63 1.22
CA VAL A 124 -6.71 7.41 1.95
C VAL A 124 -7.34 8.66 2.55
N ALA A 125 -7.05 8.92 3.81
CA ALA A 125 -7.32 10.20 4.47
C ALA A 125 -6.03 11.03 4.49
N ILE A 126 -6.13 12.30 4.09
CA ILE A 126 -5.01 13.23 3.94
C ILE A 126 -5.33 14.51 4.68
N SER A 127 -4.46 14.96 5.58
CA SER A 127 -4.60 16.24 6.25
C SER A 127 -3.81 17.33 5.54
N ALA A 128 -4.41 18.54 5.47
CA ALA A 128 -3.78 19.79 5.08
C ALA A 128 -3.99 20.77 6.25
N ILE A 129 -2.96 20.91 7.08
CA ILE A 129 -3.09 21.53 8.42
C ILE A 129 -3.27 23.04 8.39
N LEU A 130 -2.89 23.69 7.29
CA LEU A 130 -2.96 25.12 7.12
C LEU A 130 -3.97 25.56 6.05
N ASN A 131 -4.82 24.64 5.55
CA ASN A 131 -5.83 24.97 4.54
C ASN A 131 -6.79 26.06 5.03
N ASP A 132 -7.06 27.04 4.17
CA ASP A 132 -7.84 28.25 4.46
C ASP A 132 -9.33 28.16 4.12
N GLY A 133 -9.86 26.97 3.83
CA GLY A 133 -11.20 26.75 3.29
C GLY A 133 -12.36 27.37 4.09
N THR A 134 -12.25 27.47 5.40
CA THR A 134 -13.29 28.07 6.27
C THR A 134 -12.80 29.29 7.04
N ALA A 135 -11.53 29.39 7.29
CA ALA A 135 -10.83 30.49 7.96
C ALA A 135 -9.32 30.33 7.78
N ASN A 136 -8.56 31.38 8.05
CA ASN A 136 -7.11 31.34 7.94
C ASN A 136 -6.52 30.22 8.80
N ASN A 137 -5.76 29.31 8.18
CA ASN A 137 -5.14 28.14 8.80
C ASN A 137 -6.13 27.23 9.57
N ALA A 138 -7.37 27.11 9.10
CA ALA A 138 -8.39 26.28 9.75
C ALA A 138 -8.07 24.79 9.64
N GLY A 139 -7.35 24.42 8.62
CA GLY A 139 -7.01 23.03 8.29
C GLY A 139 -8.20 22.21 7.85
N HIS A 140 -7.94 21.13 7.15
CA HIS A 140 -8.97 20.13 6.80
C HIS A 140 -8.39 18.73 6.62
N VAL A 141 -9.28 17.76 6.45
CA VAL A 141 -8.96 16.39 6.03
C VAL A 141 -9.80 16.06 4.82
N ARG A 142 -9.14 15.53 3.77
CA ARG A 142 -9.82 14.99 2.58
C ARG A 142 -9.70 13.47 2.57
N ILE A 143 -10.75 12.80 2.08
CA ILE A 143 -10.76 11.34 1.90
C ILE A 143 -10.92 11.06 0.41
N PHE A 144 -10.07 10.20 -0.12
CA PHE A 144 -10.07 9.79 -1.52
C PHE A 144 -10.29 8.29 -1.64
N ASP A 145 -11.15 7.89 -2.58
CA ASP A 145 -11.26 6.52 -3.03
C ASP A 145 -10.11 6.24 -4.03
N LEU A 146 -9.38 5.17 -3.79
CA LEU A 146 -8.27 4.71 -4.60
C LEU A 146 -8.71 3.51 -5.45
N LYS A 147 -7.94 3.16 -6.49
CA LYS A 147 -8.11 1.87 -7.13
C LYS A 147 -7.88 0.76 -6.11
N PRO A 148 -8.64 -0.36 -6.18
CA PRO A 148 -8.39 -1.51 -5.30
C PRO A 148 -6.90 -1.86 -5.26
N ALA A 149 -6.37 -2.18 -4.09
CA ALA A 149 -5.01 -2.66 -3.95
C ALA A 149 -4.84 -3.98 -4.74
N PRO A 150 -3.65 -4.23 -5.31
CA PRO A 150 -3.42 -5.50 -5.97
C PRO A 150 -3.60 -6.65 -4.97
N ASP A 151 -4.24 -7.71 -5.43
CA ASP A 151 -4.32 -8.96 -4.69
C ASP A 151 -2.97 -9.68 -4.81
N THR A 152 -2.25 -9.74 -3.69
CA THR A 152 -0.95 -10.43 -3.59
C THR A 152 -1.06 -11.77 -2.88
N VAL A 153 -2.26 -12.18 -2.50
CA VAL A 153 -2.53 -13.49 -1.89
C VAL A 153 -2.84 -14.47 -3.02
N GLY A 154 -1.95 -15.40 -3.26
CA GLY A 154 -2.21 -16.45 -4.25
C GLY A 154 -3.43 -17.31 -3.88
N PRO A 155 -4.18 -17.81 -4.87
CA PRO A 155 -5.33 -18.67 -4.61
C PRO A 155 -4.90 -19.94 -3.88
N THR A 156 -5.62 -20.30 -2.83
CA THR A 156 -5.50 -21.62 -2.22
C THR A 156 -6.58 -22.52 -2.78
N MET A 157 -6.18 -23.70 -3.24
CA MET A 157 -7.10 -24.70 -3.77
C MET A 157 -7.20 -25.89 -2.82
N THR A 158 -8.40 -26.20 -2.40
CA THR A 158 -8.68 -27.43 -1.67
C THR A 158 -9.26 -28.47 -2.64
N ILE A 159 -8.60 -29.63 -2.71
CA ILE A 159 -9.05 -30.77 -3.51
C ILE A 159 -9.58 -31.83 -2.54
N THR A 160 -10.84 -32.19 -2.70
CA THR A 160 -11.45 -33.28 -1.92
C THR A 160 -11.94 -34.35 -2.87
N ALA A 161 -11.75 -35.60 -2.49
CA ALA A 161 -12.30 -36.74 -3.21
C ALA A 161 -13.31 -37.50 -2.31
N THR A 162 -14.43 -37.89 -2.87
CA THR A 162 -15.43 -38.70 -2.20
C THR A 162 -15.81 -39.91 -3.03
N ASP A 163 -15.98 -41.03 -2.36
CA ASP A 163 -16.45 -42.30 -2.82
C ASP A 163 -17.89 -42.45 -2.25
N GLY A 164 -18.89 -42.15 -3.08
CA GLY A 164 -20.25 -41.95 -2.58
C GLY A 164 -20.31 -40.78 -1.59
N SER A 165 -20.63 -41.10 -0.33
CA SER A 165 -20.71 -40.10 0.76
C SER A 165 -19.47 -40.06 1.67
N ASN A 166 -18.46 -40.90 1.43
CA ASN A 166 -17.27 -40.99 2.28
C ASN A 166 -16.09 -40.22 1.69
N ALA A 167 -15.35 -39.52 2.54
CA ALA A 167 -14.11 -38.86 2.12
C ALA A 167 -13.02 -39.92 1.83
N VAL A 168 -12.32 -39.75 0.72
CA VAL A 168 -11.17 -40.57 0.33
C VAL A 168 -9.89 -39.83 0.67
N ALA A 169 -9.07 -40.42 1.53
CA ALA A 169 -7.78 -39.84 1.90
C ALA A 169 -6.77 -39.93 0.75
N ASP A 170 -5.79 -39.04 0.74
CA ASP A 170 -4.71 -39.08 -0.23
C ASP A 170 -3.94 -40.41 -0.15
N GLY A 171 -3.72 -41.04 -1.32
CA GLY A 171 -3.08 -42.35 -1.44
C GLY A 171 -3.97 -43.55 -1.09
N ALA A 172 -5.24 -43.33 -0.72
CA ALA A 172 -6.18 -44.43 -0.46
C ALA A 172 -6.68 -45.08 -1.77
N THR A 173 -7.11 -46.35 -1.68
CA THR A 173 -7.78 -47.08 -2.75
C THR A 173 -9.25 -47.26 -2.40
N THR A 174 -10.13 -47.13 -3.38
CA THR A 174 -11.57 -47.38 -3.24
C THR A 174 -12.01 -48.44 -4.21
N ASN A 175 -13.08 -49.17 -3.86
CA ASN A 175 -13.70 -50.18 -4.70
C ASN A 175 -14.81 -49.64 -5.60
N ASP A 176 -15.16 -48.37 -5.47
CA ASP A 176 -16.20 -47.75 -6.28
C ASP A 176 -15.72 -47.41 -7.69
N ASN A 177 -16.67 -47.58 -8.64
CA ASN A 177 -16.42 -47.28 -10.04
C ASN A 177 -16.52 -45.75 -10.33
N THR A 178 -16.93 -44.96 -9.35
CA THR A 178 -17.14 -43.52 -9.48
C THR A 178 -16.51 -42.79 -8.31
N LEU A 179 -15.57 -41.90 -8.61
CA LEU A 179 -14.96 -40.99 -7.66
C LEU A 179 -15.39 -39.57 -8.01
N THR A 180 -15.95 -38.85 -7.04
CA THR A 180 -16.24 -37.43 -7.19
C THR A 180 -15.09 -36.62 -6.64
N VAL A 181 -14.48 -35.79 -7.49
CA VAL A 181 -13.40 -34.88 -7.12
C VAL A 181 -13.93 -33.44 -7.17
N THR A 182 -13.85 -32.74 -6.03
CA THR A 182 -14.29 -31.36 -5.91
C THR A 182 -13.09 -30.45 -5.74
N PHE A 183 -13.05 -29.41 -6.56
CA PHE A 183 -12.05 -28.34 -6.49
C PHE A 183 -12.73 -27.11 -5.90
N THR A 184 -12.21 -26.60 -4.81
CA THR A 184 -12.72 -25.38 -4.18
C THR A 184 -11.59 -24.36 -4.06
N SER A 185 -11.77 -23.20 -4.69
CA SER A 185 -10.87 -22.05 -4.53
C SER A 185 -11.44 -21.09 -3.48
N ASN A 186 -10.59 -20.46 -2.69
CA ASN A 186 -10.96 -19.38 -1.77
C ASN A 186 -11.18 -18.03 -2.48
N GLU A 187 -10.86 -17.96 -3.77
CA GLU A 187 -10.98 -16.75 -4.58
C GLU A 187 -11.91 -16.96 -5.78
N ALA A 188 -12.63 -15.88 -6.15
CA ALA A 188 -13.42 -15.88 -7.38
C ALA A 188 -12.50 -15.79 -8.59
N THR A 189 -12.41 -16.87 -9.36
CA THR A 189 -11.67 -16.85 -10.64
C THR A 189 -12.49 -16.08 -11.69
N THR A 190 -12.14 -14.82 -11.90
CA THR A 190 -12.62 -14.04 -13.04
C THR A 190 -11.59 -14.09 -14.15
N ASN A 191 -11.76 -14.96 -15.11
CA ASN A 191 -10.99 -15.18 -16.35
C ASN A 191 -9.87 -16.22 -16.27
N PHE A 192 -10.12 -17.31 -17.00
CA PHE A 192 -9.09 -18.10 -17.67
C PHE A 192 -9.01 -17.66 -19.14
#